data_38dcbdfb1481f39b601e0094ba397ca6
#
_entry.id   38dcbdfb1481f39b601e0094ba397ca6
#
_cell.length_a   1.000
_cell.length_b   1.000
_cell.length_c   1.000
_cell.angle_alpha   90.00
_cell.angle_beta   90.00
_cell.angle_gamma   90.00
#
_symmetry.space_group_name_H-M   'P 1'
#
loop_
_entity.id
_entity.type
_entity.pdbx_description
1 polymer ?
#
loop_
_entity_poly.entity_id
_entity_poly.type
_entity_poly.pdbx_seq_one_letter_code
_entity_poly.pdbx_strand_id
1 'polypeptide(L)'
;MGLRVPHYAAILAERPSVDFFEVISENFMVGGGKPLYHLDRVLEHYPVVQHGVSLGIAGPDEPDREYLKRLKQLVRRTKTPWVTDHFCWSGAGGAHLHDLLPIPYTPEAVRRTVERARMIQDFLELPFALENTSSYLTYRSSTLSEWEFISEIAERADIGLLFDVNNVYVSAYNHGFDAATFVRSVPHERIFQIHLAGHTNLGKYIIDTHRGSVSDPVLDLYRQTIALTGPVSTLIEWDDEIPELPVLLAEAERARRARDEGLAQRDGRTLPTAAVIAPAPPTPSDVAGWKQGGPRESAANEAVG
;
A
#
# COMPACT_ATOMS: atom_id res chain seq x y z
N MET A 1 10.42 3.66 4.82
CA MET A 1 9.37 4.32 5.63
C MET A 1 8.68 5.38 4.80
N GLY A 2 7.37 5.63 5.01
CA GLY A 2 6.67 6.74 4.38
C GLY A 2 7.26 8.11 4.79
N LEU A 3 7.54 8.97 3.82
CA LEU A 3 8.01 10.33 4.07
C LEU A 3 6.81 11.23 4.39
N ARG A 4 6.54 11.46 5.67
CA ARG A 4 5.37 12.21 6.14
C ARG A 4 5.77 13.57 6.72
N VAL A 5 4.93 14.59 6.50
CA VAL A 5 5.20 16.00 6.88
C VAL A 5 5.65 16.19 8.34
N PRO A 6 5.04 15.52 9.35
CA PRO A 6 5.48 15.69 10.73
C PRO A 6 6.94 15.33 10.98
N HIS A 7 7.52 14.47 10.17
CA HIS A 7 8.88 13.95 10.36
C HIS A 7 9.97 14.73 9.62
N TYR A 8 9.62 15.64 8.67
CA TYR A 8 10.61 16.30 7.82
C TYR A 8 11.74 16.98 8.60
N ALA A 9 11.39 17.74 9.65
CA ALA A 9 12.39 18.46 10.43
C ALA A 9 13.36 17.51 11.16
N ALA A 10 12.81 16.46 11.79
CA ALA A 10 13.59 15.46 12.51
C ALA A 10 14.47 14.65 11.56
N ILE A 11 13.94 14.18 10.43
CA ILE A 11 14.70 13.45 9.41
C ILE A 11 15.90 14.25 8.90
N LEU A 12 15.70 15.54 8.59
CA LEU A 12 16.77 16.39 8.07
C LEU A 12 17.80 16.78 9.14
N ALA A 13 17.38 16.91 10.41
CA ALA A 13 18.28 17.25 11.50
C ALA A 13 19.08 16.05 12.03
N GLU A 14 18.41 14.92 12.24
CA GLU A 14 18.96 13.75 12.92
C GLU A 14 19.58 12.72 11.98
N ARG A 15 19.15 12.72 10.72
CA ARG A 15 19.58 11.77 9.69
C ARG A 15 19.53 10.32 10.15
N PRO A 16 18.35 9.81 10.54
CA PRO A 16 18.21 8.45 11.05
C PRO A 16 18.67 7.41 10.04
N SER A 17 19.10 6.23 10.52
CA SER A 17 19.50 5.10 9.66
C SER A 17 18.26 4.45 9.04
N VAL A 18 17.87 4.94 7.86
CA VAL A 18 16.76 4.45 7.05
C VAL A 18 17.29 4.14 5.66
N ASP A 19 16.90 2.99 5.09
CA ASP A 19 17.42 2.53 3.81
C ASP A 19 16.83 3.34 2.64
N PHE A 20 15.55 3.70 2.73
CA PHE A 20 14.84 4.53 1.74
C PHE A 20 13.58 5.15 2.34
N PHE A 21 13.12 6.23 1.73
CA PHE A 21 11.79 6.79 1.97
C PHE A 21 10.87 6.56 0.77
N GLU A 22 9.57 6.47 1.06
CA GLU A 22 8.53 6.48 0.04
C GLU A 22 7.72 7.77 0.13
N VAL A 23 7.37 8.30 -1.03
CA VAL A 23 6.53 9.49 -1.15
C VAL A 23 5.24 9.16 -1.89
N ILE A 24 4.13 9.71 -1.41
CA ILE A 24 2.91 9.76 -2.21
C ILE A 24 3.14 10.77 -3.34
N SER A 25 3.17 10.28 -4.56
CA SER A 25 3.58 11.03 -5.75
C SER A 25 2.80 12.32 -5.91
N GLU A 26 1.49 12.30 -5.68
CA GLU A 26 0.58 13.42 -5.86
C GLU A 26 0.92 14.61 -4.97
N ASN A 27 1.46 14.37 -3.77
CA ASN A 27 1.88 15.41 -2.86
C ASN A 27 3.08 16.23 -3.38
N PHE A 28 3.79 15.69 -4.35
CA PHE A 28 5.00 16.29 -4.93
C PHE A 28 4.85 16.66 -6.42
N MET A 29 3.71 16.37 -7.06
CA MET A 29 3.38 16.79 -8.41
C MET A 29 2.92 18.25 -8.46
N VAL A 30 3.70 19.14 -7.87
CA VAL A 30 3.42 20.58 -7.74
C VAL A 30 4.47 21.40 -8.47
N GLY A 31 4.15 22.66 -8.80
CA GLY A 31 5.07 23.55 -9.52
C GLY A 31 6.22 24.11 -8.70
N GLY A 32 6.29 23.81 -7.38
CA GLY A 32 7.34 24.33 -6.48
C GLY A 32 6.88 24.37 -5.02
N GLY A 33 7.56 25.16 -4.20
CA GLY A 33 7.19 25.39 -2.81
C GLY A 33 7.76 24.38 -1.81
N LYS A 34 7.19 24.37 -0.60
CA LYS A 34 7.70 23.57 0.52
C LYS A 34 7.80 22.06 0.23
N PRO A 35 6.85 21.42 -0.46
CA PRO A 35 6.97 19.99 -0.73
C PRO A 35 8.25 19.65 -1.48
N LEU A 36 8.51 20.32 -2.61
CA LEU A 36 9.71 20.05 -3.41
C LEU A 36 11.00 20.48 -2.70
N TYR A 37 10.97 21.55 -1.91
CA TYR A 37 12.12 21.95 -1.09
C TYR A 37 12.52 20.83 -0.11
N HIS A 38 11.56 20.25 0.62
CA HIS A 38 11.86 19.16 1.55
C HIS A 38 12.28 17.89 0.83
N LEU A 39 11.62 17.55 -0.29
CA LEU A 39 11.99 16.40 -1.09
C LEU A 39 13.45 16.48 -1.56
N ASP A 40 13.87 17.64 -2.11
CA ASP A 40 15.24 17.82 -2.58
C ASP A 40 16.27 17.64 -1.46
N ARG A 41 15.96 18.14 -0.26
CA ARG A 41 16.83 17.98 0.91
C ARG A 41 16.91 16.52 1.39
N VAL A 42 15.81 15.78 1.30
CA VAL A 42 15.81 14.34 1.62
C VAL A 42 16.63 13.56 0.59
N LEU A 43 16.48 13.89 -0.68
CA LEU A 43 17.23 13.25 -1.79
C LEU A 43 18.76 13.46 -1.70
N GLU A 44 19.23 14.47 -0.97
CA GLU A 44 20.68 14.64 -0.70
C GLU A 44 21.27 13.50 0.15
N HIS A 45 20.42 12.76 0.88
CA HIS A 45 20.85 11.79 1.89
C HIS A 45 20.25 10.41 1.74
N TYR A 46 19.08 10.29 1.08
CA TYR A 46 18.30 9.05 1.05
C TYR A 46 17.78 8.74 -0.35
N PRO A 47 17.77 7.47 -0.74
CA PRO A 47 16.94 7.02 -1.85
C PRO A 47 15.47 7.29 -1.58
N VAL A 48 14.72 7.64 -2.63
CA VAL A 48 13.27 7.84 -2.54
C VAL A 48 12.59 7.01 -3.61
N VAL A 49 11.57 6.26 -3.21
CA VAL A 49 10.66 5.55 -4.13
C VAL A 49 9.32 6.29 -4.21
N GLN A 50 8.62 6.09 -5.30
CA GLN A 50 7.35 6.77 -5.58
C GLN A 50 6.20 5.78 -5.54
N HIS A 51 5.16 6.16 -4.82
CA HIS A 51 3.90 5.47 -4.75
C HIS A 51 2.76 6.42 -5.13
N GLY A 52 1.87 6.01 -6.01
CA GLY A 52 0.73 6.79 -6.48
C GLY A 52 -0.59 6.26 -5.92
N VAL A 53 -1.55 7.16 -5.78
CA VAL A 53 -2.89 6.85 -5.26
C VAL A 53 -4.02 7.27 -6.20
N SER A 54 -3.68 7.90 -7.33
CA SER A 54 -4.70 8.54 -8.18
C SER A 54 -4.69 8.10 -9.63
N LEU A 55 -3.85 7.14 -10.01
CA LEU A 55 -3.78 6.65 -11.38
C LEU A 55 -5.09 5.99 -11.82
N GLY A 56 -5.75 5.27 -10.89
CA GLY A 56 -7.05 4.64 -11.14
C GLY A 56 -7.05 3.71 -12.35
N ILE A 57 -5.99 2.91 -12.52
CA ILE A 57 -5.67 2.12 -13.72
C ILE A 57 -6.83 1.29 -14.25
N ALA A 58 -7.69 0.80 -13.37
CA ALA A 58 -8.83 -0.04 -13.72
C ALA A 58 -10.13 0.75 -13.92
N GLY A 59 -10.08 2.07 -13.80
CA GLY A 59 -11.23 2.95 -14.00
C GLY A 59 -11.84 2.86 -15.41
N PRO A 60 -13.05 3.43 -15.62
CA PRO A 60 -13.69 3.45 -16.94
C PRO A 60 -12.99 4.38 -17.93
N ASP A 61 -12.37 5.45 -17.44
CA ASP A 61 -11.73 6.46 -18.28
C ASP A 61 -10.32 6.03 -18.72
N GLU A 62 -9.81 6.61 -19.81
CA GLU A 62 -8.43 6.41 -20.21
C GLU A 62 -7.47 7.10 -19.21
N PRO A 63 -6.25 6.57 -19.00
CA PRO A 63 -5.26 7.19 -18.13
C PRO A 63 -4.98 8.64 -18.52
N ASP A 64 -5.01 9.54 -17.52
CA ASP A 64 -4.80 10.97 -17.73
C ASP A 64 -3.35 11.25 -18.15
N ARG A 65 -3.17 11.72 -19.36
CA ARG A 65 -1.84 12.04 -19.93
C ARG A 65 -1.15 13.19 -19.21
N GLU A 66 -1.87 14.14 -18.66
CA GLU A 66 -1.28 15.26 -17.92
C GLU A 66 -0.81 14.77 -16.53
N TYR A 67 -1.55 13.87 -15.91
CA TYR A 67 -1.10 13.18 -14.71
C TYR A 67 0.19 12.39 -14.98
N LEU A 68 0.23 11.57 -16.03
CA LEU A 68 1.41 10.79 -16.41
C LEU A 68 2.64 11.66 -16.72
N LYS A 69 2.45 12.84 -17.35
CA LYS A 69 3.54 13.79 -17.59
C LYS A 69 4.11 14.34 -16.27
N ARG A 70 3.25 14.70 -15.32
CA ARG A 70 3.68 15.18 -14.00
C ARG A 70 4.39 14.08 -13.22
N LEU A 71 3.86 12.87 -13.27
CA LEU A 71 4.49 11.70 -12.66
C LEU A 71 5.89 11.45 -13.25
N LYS A 72 6.03 11.47 -14.59
CA LYS A 72 7.34 11.32 -15.26
C LYS A 72 8.31 12.46 -14.90
N GLN A 73 7.83 13.68 -14.69
CA GLN A 73 8.69 14.78 -14.21
C GLN A 73 9.21 14.52 -12.80
N LEU A 74 8.36 13.98 -11.92
CA LEU A 74 8.76 13.61 -10.57
C LEU A 74 9.75 12.43 -10.59
N VAL A 75 9.55 11.43 -11.44
CA VAL A 75 10.49 10.32 -11.69
C VAL A 75 11.89 10.85 -12.04
N ARG A 76 11.98 11.82 -12.95
CA ARG A 76 13.26 12.43 -13.33
C ARG A 76 13.93 13.17 -12.18
N ARG A 77 13.13 13.77 -11.26
CA ARG A 77 13.63 14.49 -10.09
C ARG A 77 14.16 13.54 -9.02
N THR A 78 13.39 12.52 -8.67
CA THR A 78 13.72 11.59 -7.59
C THR A 78 14.71 10.52 -8.03
N LYS A 79 14.78 10.21 -9.33
CA LYS A 79 15.53 9.08 -9.88
C LYS A 79 15.12 7.76 -9.23
N THR A 80 13.83 7.66 -8.91
CA THR A 80 13.25 6.44 -8.32
C THR A 80 13.55 5.21 -9.18
N PRO A 81 13.86 4.04 -8.59
CA PRO A 81 14.11 2.82 -9.36
C PRO A 81 12.84 2.18 -9.95
N TRP A 82 11.68 2.47 -9.38
CA TRP A 82 10.35 2.05 -9.85
C TRP A 82 9.29 3.04 -9.42
N VAL A 83 8.11 2.95 -10.01
CA VAL A 83 6.88 3.62 -9.57
C VAL A 83 5.84 2.56 -9.25
N THR A 84 5.06 2.79 -8.19
CA THR A 84 3.93 1.93 -7.83
C THR A 84 2.64 2.72 -7.80
N ASP A 85 1.51 2.05 -8.01
CA ASP A 85 0.14 2.55 -7.82
C ASP A 85 -0.76 1.35 -7.50
N HIS A 86 -2.07 1.51 -7.42
CA HIS A 86 -2.99 0.48 -6.91
C HIS A 86 -3.79 -0.25 -7.98
N PHE A 87 -4.16 -1.52 -7.72
CA PHE A 87 -5.19 -2.26 -8.45
C PHE A 87 -6.58 -1.73 -8.08
N CYS A 88 -6.92 -0.54 -8.52
CA CYS A 88 -8.18 0.11 -8.17
C CYS A 88 -8.71 1.00 -9.29
N TRP A 89 -9.89 1.54 -9.07
CA TRP A 89 -10.36 2.73 -9.75
C TRP A 89 -10.69 3.81 -8.72
N SER A 90 -10.45 5.08 -9.07
CA SER A 90 -10.59 6.22 -8.17
C SER A 90 -11.48 7.32 -8.74
N GLY A 91 -12.09 7.10 -9.90
CA GLY A 91 -12.95 8.10 -10.54
C GLY A 91 -13.57 7.61 -11.84
N ALA A 92 -14.56 8.35 -12.33
CA ALA A 92 -15.25 8.12 -13.59
C ALA A 92 -15.84 9.41 -14.14
N GLY A 93 -15.77 9.61 -15.46
CA GLY A 93 -16.39 10.75 -16.14
C GLY A 93 -15.89 12.12 -15.66
N GLY A 94 -14.62 12.22 -15.24
CA GLY A 94 -14.02 13.43 -14.70
C GLY A 94 -14.33 13.72 -13.22
N ALA A 95 -15.11 12.86 -12.55
CA ALA A 95 -15.31 12.91 -11.10
C ALA A 95 -14.25 12.05 -10.41
N HIS A 96 -13.54 12.62 -9.45
CA HIS A 96 -12.60 11.89 -8.61
C HIS A 96 -13.24 11.56 -7.27
N LEU A 97 -13.11 10.30 -6.86
CA LEU A 97 -13.50 9.82 -5.56
C LEU A 97 -12.23 9.78 -4.69
N HIS A 98 -12.33 10.20 -3.45
CA HIS A 98 -11.20 10.13 -2.52
C HIS A 98 -11.13 8.76 -1.86
N ASP A 99 -11.17 7.71 -2.69
CA ASP A 99 -11.17 6.32 -2.23
C ASP A 99 -10.61 5.40 -3.33
N LEU A 100 -10.05 4.27 -2.91
CA LEU A 100 -9.53 3.21 -3.77
C LEU A 100 -10.62 2.15 -3.90
N LEU A 101 -11.31 2.14 -5.03
CA LEU A 101 -12.45 1.27 -5.23
C LEU A 101 -12.04 -0.05 -5.88
N PRO A 102 -12.61 -1.18 -5.42
CA PRO A 102 -12.28 -2.50 -5.91
C PRO A 102 -12.74 -2.71 -7.36
N ILE A 103 -12.11 -3.68 -8.02
CA ILE A 103 -12.35 -4.04 -9.42
C ILE A 103 -13.14 -5.37 -9.47
N PRO A 104 -14.05 -5.57 -10.42
CA PRO A 104 -14.56 -6.92 -10.69
C PRO A 104 -13.46 -7.80 -11.30
N TYR A 105 -13.11 -8.90 -10.66
CA TYR A 105 -12.06 -9.82 -11.11
C TYR A 105 -12.54 -10.68 -12.28
N THR A 106 -12.50 -10.10 -13.47
CA THR A 106 -12.96 -10.72 -14.72
C THR A 106 -11.86 -10.74 -15.77
N PRO A 107 -11.90 -11.68 -16.75
CA PRO A 107 -10.95 -11.69 -17.85
C PRO A 107 -10.93 -10.39 -18.67
N GLU A 108 -12.04 -9.67 -18.73
CA GLU A 108 -12.10 -8.37 -19.39
C GLU A 108 -11.32 -7.31 -18.62
N ALA A 109 -11.50 -7.24 -17.30
CA ALA A 109 -10.75 -6.34 -16.44
C ALA A 109 -9.25 -6.65 -16.48
N VAL A 110 -8.86 -7.92 -16.48
CA VAL A 110 -7.46 -8.34 -16.68
C VAL A 110 -6.92 -7.78 -17.98
N ARG A 111 -7.58 -8.03 -19.11
CA ARG A 111 -7.10 -7.56 -20.43
C ARG A 111 -6.89 -6.04 -20.45
N ARG A 112 -7.88 -5.30 -19.96
CA ARG A 112 -7.84 -3.84 -19.94
C ARG A 112 -6.72 -3.31 -19.04
N THR A 113 -6.56 -3.87 -17.86
CA THR A 113 -5.50 -3.47 -16.92
C THR A 113 -4.11 -3.80 -17.49
N VAL A 114 -3.94 -4.96 -18.15
CA VAL A 114 -2.69 -5.33 -18.83
C VAL A 114 -2.32 -4.31 -19.92
N GLU A 115 -3.26 -3.93 -20.78
CA GLU A 115 -3.01 -2.95 -21.85
C GLU A 115 -2.55 -1.60 -21.28
N ARG A 116 -3.21 -1.16 -20.20
CA ARG A 116 -2.90 0.11 -19.54
C ARG A 116 -1.58 0.06 -18.77
N ALA A 117 -1.31 -1.01 -18.06
CA ALA A 117 -0.07 -1.18 -17.31
C ALA A 117 1.16 -1.14 -18.24
N ARG A 118 1.08 -1.83 -19.39
CA ARG A 118 2.12 -1.73 -20.42
C ARG A 118 2.30 -0.31 -20.93
N MET A 119 1.22 0.36 -21.31
CA MET A 119 1.27 1.73 -21.80
C MET A 119 1.88 2.69 -20.77
N ILE A 120 1.56 2.54 -19.49
CA ILE A 120 2.10 3.36 -18.41
C ILE A 120 3.59 3.07 -18.22
N GLN A 121 3.98 1.80 -18.14
CA GLN A 121 5.38 1.39 -18.00
C GLN A 121 6.23 1.92 -19.16
N ASP A 122 5.76 1.76 -20.41
CA ASP A 122 6.41 2.28 -21.60
C ASP A 122 6.51 3.81 -21.57
N PHE A 123 5.45 4.50 -21.15
CA PHE A 123 5.46 5.96 -21.03
C PHE A 123 6.44 6.46 -19.98
N LEU A 124 6.49 5.80 -18.82
CA LEU A 124 7.39 6.18 -17.74
C LEU A 124 8.85 5.82 -18.04
N GLU A 125 9.09 4.80 -18.88
CA GLU A 125 10.41 4.27 -19.24
C GLU A 125 11.18 3.72 -18.02
N LEU A 126 10.43 3.11 -17.08
CA LEU A 126 11.01 2.48 -15.90
C LEU A 126 10.07 1.40 -15.36
N PRO A 127 10.58 0.48 -14.49
CA PRO A 127 9.74 -0.54 -13.88
C PRO A 127 8.52 0.05 -13.17
N PHE A 128 7.36 -0.57 -13.40
CA PHE A 128 6.08 -0.21 -12.80
C PHE A 128 5.52 -1.39 -12.02
N ALA A 129 4.89 -1.14 -10.90
CA ALA A 129 4.24 -2.16 -10.11
C ALA A 129 2.86 -1.70 -9.61
N LEU A 130 1.99 -2.66 -9.33
CA LEU A 130 0.66 -2.39 -8.79
C LEU A 130 0.49 -3.08 -7.44
N GLU A 131 -0.21 -2.39 -6.54
CA GLU A 131 -0.50 -2.84 -5.18
C GLU A 131 -1.86 -3.50 -5.07
N ASN A 132 -1.92 -4.63 -4.34
CA ASN A 132 -3.16 -5.24 -3.90
C ASN A 132 -3.83 -4.38 -2.83
N THR A 133 -5.07 -3.97 -3.08
CA THR A 133 -5.85 -3.12 -2.17
C THR A 133 -6.66 -3.95 -1.17
N SER A 134 -6.93 -3.40 0.01
CA SER A 134 -7.94 -3.97 0.90
C SER A 134 -9.33 -3.86 0.28
N SER A 135 -10.20 -4.85 0.52
CA SER A 135 -11.53 -4.88 -0.06
C SER A 135 -12.64 -5.15 0.97
N TYR A 136 -13.79 -4.49 0.76
CA TYR A 136 -14.96 -4.54 1.64
C TYR A 136 -16.21 -5.04 0.93
N LEU A 137 -16.11 -5.27 -0.36
CA LEU A 137 -17.19 -5.79 -1.19
C LEU A 137 -16.64 -6.67 -2.29
N THR A 138 -17.49 -7.56 -2.79
CA THR A 138 -17.19 -8.40 -3.95
C THR A 138 -18.20 -8.17 -5.06
N TYR A 139 -17.79 -8.34 -6.29
CA TYR A 139 -18.67 -8.26 -7.45
C TYR A 139 -19.20 -9.66 -7.83
N ARG A 140 -20.49 -9.77 -8.06
CA ARG A 140 -21.10 -11.04 -8.56
C ARG A 140 -20.56 -11.48 -9.91
N SER A 141 -20.00 -10.55 -10.67
CA SER A 141 -19.38 -10.81 -11.97
C SER A 141 -17.94 -11.33 -11.86
N SER A 142 -17.32 -11.28 -10.68
CA SER A 142 -15.98 -11.81 -10.49
C SER A 142 -15.96 -13.33 -10.71
N THR A 143 -15.06 -13.79 -11.57
CA THR A 143 -14.87 -15.20 -11.91
C THR A 143 -13.50 -15.71 -11.52
N LEU A 144 -12.60 -14.81 -11.11
CA LEU A 144 -11.26 -15.09 -10.62
C LEU A 144 -11.19 -14.73 -9.12
N SER A 145 -10.31 -15.38 -8.39
CA SER A 145 -9.86 -14.90 -7.10
C SER A 145 -8.97 -13.66 -7.28
N GLU A 146 -8.77 -12.88 -6.21
CA GLU A 146 -7.91 -11.70 -6.28
C GLU A 146 -6.47 -12.06 -6.66
N TRP A 147 -5.91 -13.11 -6.05
CA TRP A 147 -4.55 -13.55 -6.36
C TRP A 147 -4.38 -14.06 -7.79
N GLU A 148 -5.38 -14.72 -8.39
CA GLU A 148 -5.36 -15.06 -9.81
C GLU A 148 -5.39 -13.80 -10.68
N PHE A 149 -6.26 -12.84 -10.33
CA PHE A 149 -6.42 -11.59 -11.07
C PHE A 149 -5.12 -10.77 -11.10
N ILE A 150 -4.51 -10.51 -9.94
CA ILE A 150 -3.27 -9.71 -9.89
C ILE A 150 -2.08 -10.44 -10.50
N SER A 151 -1.99 -11.76 -10.33
CA SER A 151 -0.93 -12.59 -10.93
C SER A 151 -1.01 -12.57 -12.45
N GLU A 152 -2.19 -12.81 -13.02
CA GLU A 152 -2.38 -12.78 -14.46
C GLU A 152 -2.03 -11.42 -15.08
N ILE A 153 -2.36 -10.32 -14.38
CA ILE A 153 -1.99 -8.98 -14.85
C ILE A 153 -0.47 -8.79 -14.76
N ALA A 154 0.15 -9.10 -13.63
CA ALA A 154 1.58 -8.91 -13.42
C ALA A 154 2.41 -9.70 -14.44
N GLU A 155 2.05 -10.95 -14.69
CA GLU A 155 2.72 -11.81 -15.67
C GLU A 155 2.51 -11.32 -17.10
N ARG A 156 1.25 -11.04 -17.48
CA ARG A 156 0.92 -10.64 -18.87
C ARG A 156 1.38 -9.24 -19.20
N ALA A 157 1.35 -8.29 -18.26
CA ALA A 157 1.84 -6.94 -18.49
C ALA A 157 3.36 -6.80 -18.34
N ASP A 158 4.02 -7.81 -17.77
CA ASP A 158 5.44 -7.79 -17.38
C ASP A 158 5.76 -6.65 -16.42
N ILE A 159 4.91 -6.50 -15.40
CA ILE A 159 5.06 -5.52 -14.32
C ILE A 159 5.36 -6.20 -12.98
N GLY A 160 5.78 -5.40 -12.01
CA GLY A 160 5.97 -5.83 -10.62
C GLY A 160 4.68 -5.81 -9.81
N LEU A 161 4.79 -6.31 -8.59
CA LEU A 161 3.81 -6.17 -7.52
C LEU A 161 4.44 -5.35 -6.38
N LEU A 162 3.69 -4.38 -5.87
CA LEU A 162 3.81 -3.92 -4.52
C LEU A 162 2.85 -4.79 -3.70
N PHE A 163 3.40 -5.58 -2.77
CA PHE A 163 2.63 -6.56 -2.03
C PHE A 163 2.34 -6.04 -0.62
N ASP A 164 1.13 -5.55 -0.40
CA ASP A 164 0.72 -5.14 0.94
C ASP A 164 0.16 -6.34 1.72
N VAL A 165 0.90 -6.73 2.77
CA VAL A 165 0.57 -7.88 3.61
C VAL A 165 -0.58 -7.56 4.57
N ASN A 166 -0.73 -6.30 5.00
CA ASN A 166 -1.87 -5.87 5.79
C ASN A 166 -3.17 -5.94 4.98
N ASN A 167 -3.14 -5.51 3.70
CA ASN A 167 -4.29 -5.56 2.80
C ASN A 167 -4.75 -7.00 2.54
N VAL A 168 -3.79 -7.94 2.39
CA VAL A 168 -4.11 -9.37 2.33
C VAL A 168 -4.81 -9.83 3.61
N TYR A 169 -4.29 -9.46 4.78
CA TYR A 169 -4.87 -9.84 6.05
C TYR A 169 -6.26 -9.25 6.26
N VAL A 170 -6.44 -7.95 5.98
CA VAL A 170 -7.72 -7.24 6.05
C VAL A 170 -8.76 -7.89 5.14
N SER A 171 -8.41 -8.13 3.88
CA SER A 171 -9.30 -8.76 2.90
C SER A 171 -9.65 -10.20 3.30
N ALA A 172 -8.68 -10.98 3.78
CA ALA A 172 -8.90 -12.34 4.24
C ALA A 172 -9.87 -12.40 5.43
N TYR A 173 -9.71 -11.50 6.40
CA TYR A 173 -10.62 -11.39 7.53
C TYR A 173 -12.04 -11.02 7.09
N ASN A 174 -12.18 -10.00 6.23
CA ASN A 174 -13.47 -9.46 5.81
C ASN A 174 -14.25 -10.42 4.91
N HIS A 175 -13.56 -11.20 4.08
CA HIS A 175 -14.18 -12.12 3.10
C HIS A 175 -14.10 -13.60 3.50
N GLY A 176 -13.39 -13.95 4.59
CA GLY A 176 -13.36 -15.31 5.14
C GLY A 176 -12.53 -16.29 4.33
N PHE A 177 -11.45 -15.85 3.67
CA PHE A 177 -10.51 -16.74 3.00
C PHE A 177 -9.18 -16.88 3.78
N ASP A 178 -8.35 -17.86 3.43
CA ASP A 178 -7.05 -18.07 4.05
C ASP A 178 -5.98 -17.13 3.46
N ALA A 179 -5.51 -16.17 4.27
CA ALA A 179 -4.47 -15.22 3.89
C ALA A 179 -3.16 -15.91 3.41
N ALA A 180 -2.79 -17.05 4.01
CA ALA A 180 -1.61 -17.79 3.60
C ALA A 180 -1.77 -18.41 2.20
N THR A 181 -2.99 -18.73 1.78
CA THR A 181 -3.27 -19.16 0.39
C THR A 181 -3.00 -18.02 -0.58
N PHE A 182 -3.42 -16.80 -0.27
CA PHE A 182 -3.11 -15.62 -1.11
C PHE A 182 -1.59 -15.46 -1.26
N VAL A 183 -0.86 -15.42 -0.12
CA VAL A 183 0.60 -15.28 -0.12
C VAL A 183 1.29 -16.34 -0.96
N ARG A 184 0.85 -17.61 -0.90
CA ARG A 184 1.44 -18.70 -1.68
C ARG A 184 1.12 -18.67 -3.18
N SER A 185 0.07 -17.96 -3.57
CA SER A 185 -0.48 -18.00 -4.93
C SER A 185 -0.02 -16.89 -5.86
N VAL A 186 0.66 -15.87 -5.34
CA VAL A 186 1.17 -14.75 -6.15
C VAL A 186 2.56 -15.05 -6.70
N PRO A 187 2.97 -14.45 -7.84
CA PRO A 187 4.31 -14.62 -8.42
C PRO A 187 5.36 -13.88 -7.58
N HIS A 188 6.01 -14.60 -6.66
CA HIS A 188 6.93 -14.04 -5.66
C HIS A 188 8.11 -13.29 -6.29
N GLU A 189 8.60 -13.74 -7.44
CA GLU A 189 9.70 -13.13 -8.18
C GLU A 189 9.35 -11.75 -8.78
N ARG A 190 8.05 -11.41 -8.82
CA ARG A 190 7.56 -10.12 -9.29
C ARG A 190 7.29 -9.12 -8.18
N ILE A 191 7.49 -9.49 -6.93
CA ILE A 191 7.31 -8.59 -5.80
C ILE A 191 8.52 -7.66 -5.69
N PHE A 192 8.35 -6.39 -6.03
CA PHE A 192 9.39 -5.37 -5.96
C PHE A 192 9.51 -4.76 -4.57
N GLN A 193 8.39 -4.65 -3.90
CA GLN A 193 8.27 -4.00 -2.61
C GLN A 193 7.14 -4.63 -1.79
N ILE A 194 7.27 -4.58 -0.47
CA ILE A 194 6.26 -5.03 0.47
C ILE A 194 5.85 -3.84 1.35
N HIS A 195 4.55 -3.66 1.57
CA HIS A 195 4.01 -2.77 2.59
C HIS A 195 3.55 -3.54 3.81
N LEU A 196 3.76 -2.93 4.98
CA LEU A 196 3.26 -3.35 6.28
C LEU A 196 2.60 -2.17 6.96
N ALA A 197 1.37 -2.33 7.40
CA ALA A 197 0.59 -1.29 8.04
C ALA A 197 -0.19 -1.80 9.26
N GLY A 198 -0.66 -0.88 10.07
CA GLY A 198 -1.67 -1.16 11.10
C GLY A 198 -3.08 -1.06 10.52
N HIS A 199 -4.05 -1.61 11.24
CA HIS A 199 -5.45 -1.58 10.86
C HIS A 199 -6.35 -1.41 12.08
N THR A 200 -7.61 -1.03 11.86
CA THR A 200 -8.62 -0.95 12.94
C THR A 200 -9.54 -2.17 12.90
N ASN A 201 -9.47 -2.99 13.92
CA ASN A 201 -10.35 -4.15 14.07
C ASN A 201 -11.65 -3.77 14.81
N LEU A 202 -12.79 -3.85 14.14
CA LEU A 202 -14.12 -3.58 14.68
C LEU A 202 -14.87 -4.87 15.06
N GLY A 203 -14.19 -6.02 15.11
CA GLY A 203 -14.73 -7.32 15.48
C GLY A 203 -15.49 -7.99 14.35
N LYS A 204 -16.49 -7.34 13.76
CA LYS A 204 -17.25 -7.88 12.63
C LYS A 204 -16.50 -7.75 11.30
N TYR A 205 -15.69 -6.73 11.17
CA TYR A 205 -14.83 -6.45 10.01
C TYR A 205 -13.64 -5.61 10.46
N ILE A 206 -12.62 -5.60 9.63
CA ILE A 206 -11.41 -4.80 9.80
C ILE A 206 -11.42 -3.67 8.76
N ILE A 207 -11.00 -2.47 9.19
CA ILE A 207 -10.78 -1.33 8.30
C ILE A 207 -9.28 -1.11 8.16
N ASP A 208 -8.84 -1.00 6.96
CA ASP A 208 -7.48 -0.64 6.57
C ASP A 208 -7.27 0.85 6.79
N THR A 209 -6.81 1.19 7.97
CA THR A 209 -6.66 2.59 8.38
C THR A 209 -5.21 3.07 8.34
N HIS A 210 -4.26 2.17 8.14
CA HIS A 210 -2.84 2.45 8.27
C HIS A 210 -2.49 3.18 9.57
N ARG A 211 -3.18 2.81 10.64
CA ARG A 211 -3.05 3.40 11.98
C ARG A 211 -2.52 2.38 12.98
N GLY A 212 -1.62 2.83 13.83
CA GLY A 212 -1.05 1.99 14.87
C GLY A 212 0.04 1.05 14.37
N SER A 213 0.57 0.24 15.28
CA SER A 213 1.61 -0.74 14.99
C SER A 213 1.07 -1.88 14.14
N VAL A 214 1.94 -2.48 13.35
CA VAL A 214 1.66 -3.72 12.60
C VAL A 214 1.26 -4.82 13.57
N SER A 215 0.12 -5.46 13.38
CA SER A 215 -0.36 -6.52 14.26
C SER A 215 0.48 -7.80 14.15
N ASP A 216 0.53 -8.60 15.22
CA ASP A 216 1.31 -9.84 15.20
C ASP A 216 0.87 -10.81 14.10
N PRO A 217 -0.44 -11.00 13.80
CA PRO A 217 -0.86 -11.82 12.67
C PRO A 217 -0.34 -11.33 11.31
N VAL A 218 -0.27 -10.00 11.09
CA VAL A 218 0.31 -9.42 9.87
C VAL A 218 1.81 -9.69 9.81
N LEU A 219 2.54 -9.57 10.94
CA LEU A 219 3.96 -9.93 10.98
C LEU A 219 4.20 -11.42 10.76
N ASP A 220 3.31 -12.29 11.25
CA ASP A 220 3.40 -13.74 10.99
C ASP A 220 3.21 -14.04 9.49
N LEU A 221 2.26 -13.37 8.84
CA LEU A 221 2.06 -13.47 7.40
C LEU A 221 3.24 -12.89 6.60
N TYR A 222 3.84 -11.80 7.09
CA TYR A 222 5.05 -11.22 6.52
C TYR A 222 6.26 -12.17 6.60
N ARG A 223 6.47 -12.87 7.72
CA ARG A 223 7.52 -13.92 7.83
C ARG A 223 7.36 -14.98 6.75
N GLN A 224 6.13 -15.45 6.55
CA GLN A 224 5.81 -16.42 5.50
C GLN A 224 6.09 -15.84 4.11
N THR A 225 5.71 -14.59 3.86
CA THR A 225 5.98 -13.90 2.60
C THR A 225 7.49 -13.85 2.34
N ILE A 226 8.30 -13.41 3.30
CA ILE A 226 9.76 -13.35 3.16
C ILE A 226 10.39 -14.74 3.00
N ALA A 227 9.85 -15.76 3.65
CA ALA A 227 10.33 -17.13 3.44
C ALA A 227 10.15 -17.61 1.98
N LEU A 228 9.14 -17.11 1.28
CA LEU A 228 8.86 -17.44 -0.12
C LEU A 228 9.63 -16.52 -1.09
N THR A 229 9.59 -15.21 -0.86
CA THR A 229 10.20 -14.21 -1.76
C THR A 229 11.72 -14.11 -1.61
N GLY A 230 12.26 -14.29 -0.40
CA GLY A 230 13.59 -13.86 -0.03
C GLY A 230 13.60 -12.37 0.39
N PRO A 231 14.78 -11.71 0.36
CA PRO A 231 14.90 -10.32 0.77
C PRO A 231 14.25 -9.40 -0.26
N VAL A 232 13.20 -8.69 0.17
CA VAL A 232 12.48 -7.68 -0.63
C VAL A 232 12.45 -6.36 0.14
N SER A 233 12.53 -5.24 -0.58
CA SER A 233 12.37 -3.90 0.01
C SER A 233 11.03 -3.80 0.75
N THR A 234 11.07 -3.49 2.04
CA THR A 234 9.86 -3.44 2.89
C THR A 234 9.70 -2.06 3.50
N LEU A 235 8.47 -1.57 3.48
CA LEU A 235 8.07 -0.27 4.00
C LEU A 235 7.10 -0.45 5.18
N ILE A 236 7.26 0.35 6.22
CA ILE A 236 6.20 0.59 7.22
C ILE A 236 5.39 1.79 6.77
N GLU A 237 4.11 1.56 6.54
CA GLU A 237 3.15 2.59 6.20
C GLU A 237 2.31 2.96 7.42
N TRP A 238 2.30 4.27 7.75
CA TRP A 238 1.56 4.80 8.88
C TRP A 238 1.00 6.15 8.50
N ASP A 239 -0.29 6.22 8.20
CA ASP A 239 -0.93 7.36 7.54
C ASP A 239 -1.90 8.12 8.44
N ASP A 240 -2.47 7.46 9.44
CA ASP A 240 -3.37 8.09 10.41
C ASP A 240 -2.77 8.05 11.81
N GLU A 241 -3.00 9.12 12.59
CA GLU A 241 -2.38 9.32 13.91
C GLU A 241 -0.86 9.04 13.88
N ILE A 242 -0.18 9.68 12.93
CA ILE A 242 1.26 9.50 12.68
C ILE A 242 2.04 9.76 13.98
N PRO A 243 2.80 8.77 14.51
CA PRO A 243 3.51 8.89 15.77
C PRO A 243 4.77 9.74 15.63
N GLU A 244 5.42 10.03 16.73
CA GLU A 244 6.78 10.60 16.73
C GLU A 244 7.77 9.66 16.01
N LEU A 245 8.77 10.23 15.34
CA LEU A 245 9.74 9.49 14.51
C LEU A 245 10.41 8.32 15.25
N PRO A 246 10.82 8.39 16.53
CA PRO A 246 11.41 7.25 17.24
C PRO A 246 10.48 6.02 17.33
N VAL A 247 9.16 6.22 17.41
CA VAL A 247 8.19 5.12 17.44
C VAL A 247 8.15 4.42 16.07
N LEU A 248 8.14 5.20 14.99
CA LEU A 248 8.16 4.66 13.63
C LEU A 248 9.48 3.92 13.33
N LEU A 249 10.61 4.42 13.82
CA LEU A 249 11.91 3.74 13.72
C LEU A 249 11.92 2.41 14.49
N ALA A 250 11.31 2.36 15.67
CA ALA A 250 11.19 1.14 16.45
C ALA A 250 10.31 0.09 15.73
N GLU A 251 9.25 0.54 15.04
CA GLU A 251 8.41 -0.35 14.23
C GLU A 251 9.17 -0.89 13.01
N ALA A 252 9.99 -0.08 12.36
CA ALA A 252 10.88 -0.54 11.29
C ALA A 252 11.87 -1.61 11.78
N GLU A 253 12.41 -1.47 12.98
CA GLU A 253 13.27 -2.50 13.60
C GLU A 253 12.51 -3.79 13.94
N ARG A 254 11.24 -3.67 14.30
CA ARG A 254 10.36 -4.83 14.52
C ARG A 254 10.14 -5.59 13.22
N ALA A 255 9.90 -4.88 12.13
CA ALA A 255 9.79 -5.47 10.79
C ALA A 255 11.11 -6.12 10.33
N ARG A 256 12.27 -5.48 10.59
CA ARG A 256 13.59 -6.08 10.28
C ARG A 256 13.80 -7.41 11.00
N ARG A 257 13.44 -7.50 12.27
CA ARG A 257 13.50 -8.79 13.00
C ARG A 257 12.61 -9.84 12.38
N ALA A 258 11.37 -9.50 12.05
CA ALA A 258 10.43 -10.42 11.37
C ALA A 258 10.95 -10.88 9.99
N ARG A 259 11.58 -9.97 9.23
CA ARG A 259 12.26 -10.31 7.97
C ARG A 259 13.38 -11.32 8.20
N ASP A 260 14.24 -11.09 9.17
CA ASP A 260 15.39 -11.95 9.44
C ASP A 260 14.95 -13.35 9.91
N GLU A 261 13.85 -13.41 10.66
CA GLU A 261 13.18 -14.66 11.04
C GLU A 261 12.62 -15.39 9.80
N GLY A 262 11.97 -14.68 8.88
CA GLY A 262 11.47 -15.25 7.61
C GLY A 262 12.60 -15.76 6.72
N LEU A 263 13.71 -15.03 6.60
CA LEU A 263 14.89 -15.46 5.86
C LEU A 263 15.54 -16.72 6.50
N ALA A 264 15.60 -16.78 7.82
CA ALA A 264 16.09 -17.96 8.52
C ALA A 264 15.21 -19.20 8.29
N GLN A 265 13.91 -19.03 8.11
CA GLN A 265 12.98 -20.10 7.72
C GLN A 265 13.24 -20.58 6.28
N ARG A 266 13.52 -19.66 5.35
CA ARG A 266 13.85 -19.96 3.95
C ARG A 266 15.11 -20.85 3.85
N ASP A 267 16.13 -20.60 4.67
CA ASP A 267 17.44 -21.26 4.60
C ASP A 267 17.47 -22.70 5.16
N GLY A 268 16.31 -23.34 5.35
CA GLY A 268 16.20 -24.76 5.70
C GLY A 268 15.84 -25.03 7.15
N ARG A 269 15.36 -24.06 7.89
CA ARG A 269 14.71 -24.27 9.17
C ARG A 269 13.22 -24.46 8.92
N THR A 270 12.70 -25.61 9.30
CA THR A 270 11.31 -26.04 9.14
C THR A 270 10.33 -24.89 9.41
N LEU A 271 9.51 -24.54 8.42
CA LEU A 271 8.37 -23.64 8.63
C LEU A 271 7.49 -24.23 9.73
N PRO A 272 7.15 -23.49 10.80
CA PRO A 272 6.10 -23.94 11.68
C PRO A 272 4.85 -24.15 10.85
N THR A 273 4.19 -25.29 11.02
CA THR A 273 2.90 -25.58 10.41
C THR A 273 1.98 -24.39 10.69
N ALA A 274 1.46 -23.76 9.67
CA ALA A 274 0.58 -22.60 9.80
C ALA A 274 -0.52 -22.97 10.80
N ALA A 275 -0.49 -22.36 11.98
CA ALA A 275 -1.67 -22.34 12.82
C ALA A 275 -2.75 -21.62 11.99
N VAL A 276 -3.86 -22.32 11.74
CA VAL A 276 -5.06 -21.68 11.20
C VAL A 276 -5.39 -20.56 12.18
N ILE A 277 -5.11 -19.31 11.77
CA ILE A 277 -5.45 -18.14 12.56
C ILE A 277 -6.96 -17.98 12.43
N ALA A 278 -7.71 -18.73 13.24
CA ALA A 278 -9.08 -18.37 13.48
C ALA A 278 -9.07 -16.96 14.11
N PRO A 279 -9.91 -16.02 13.60
CA PRO A 279 -9.97 -14.69 14.16
C PRO A 279 -10.25 -14.80 15.66
N ALA A 280 -9.39 -14.19 16.48
CA ALA A 280 -9.65 -14.12 17.91
C ALA A 280 -10.96 -13.34 18.12
N PRO A 281 -11.89 -13.83 18.95
CA PRO A 281 -13.10 -13.08 19.26
C PRO A 281 -12.70 -11.73 19.86
N PRO A 282 -13.40 -10.62 19.50
CA PRO A 282 -13.08 -9.29 19.98
C PRO A 282 -13.12 -9.25 21.50
N THR A 283 -12.12 -8.62 22.11
CA THR A 283 -12.14 -8.37 23.54
C THR A 283 -13.08 -7.21 23.87
N PRO A 284 -13.74 -7.18 25.03
CA PRO A 284 -14.65 -6.09 25.41
C PRO A 284 -14.00 -4.70 25.41
N SER A 285 -12.67 -4.59 25.48
CA SER A 285 -11.91 -3.34 25.40
C SER A 285 -11.91 -2.75 23.99
N ASP A 286 -12.02 -3.57 22.95
CA ASP A 286 -11.97 -3.12 21.56
C ASP A 286 -13.25 -2.40 21.13
N VAL A 287 -14.34 -2.58 21.88
CA VAL A 287 -15.66 -2.00 21.60
C VAL A 287 -15.98 -0.78 22.47
N ALA A 288 -15.24 -0.56 23.55
CA ALA A 288 -15.58 0.45 24.58
C ALA A 288 -15.27 1.91 24.17
N GLY A 289 -14.60 2.14 23.05
CA GLY A 289 -14.16 3.47 22.60
C GLY A 289 -15.12 4.21 21.67
N TRP A 290 -16.14 3.58 21.15
CA TRP A 290 -17.04 4.20 20.17
C TRP A 290 -18.25 4.85 20.84
N LYS A 291 -18.09 6.12 21.27
CA LYS A 291 -19.24 6.98 21.49
C LYS A 291 -19.75 7.44 20.12
N GLN A 292 -21.03 7.16 19.86
CA GLN A 292 -21.73 7.63 18.67
C GLN A 292 -21.55 9.14 18.54
N GLY A 293 -20.63 9.57 17.64
CA GLY A 293 -20.60 10.92 17.14
C GLY A 293 -21.74 11.06 16.14
N GLY A 294 -22.86 11.61 16.56
CA GLY A 294 -23.90 12.05 15.64
C GLY A 294 -23.33 13.06 14.63
N PRO A 295 -24.01 13.27 13.48
CA PRO A 295 -23.54 14.18 12.46
C PRO A 295 -23.31 15.57 13.07
N ARG A 296 -22.12 16.12 12.88
CA ARG A 296 -21.85 17.53 13.19
C ARG A 296 -22.69 18.37 12.24
N GLU A 297 -23.68 19.07 12.77
CA GLU A 297 -24.36 20.10 12.03
C GLU A 297 -23.31 21.09 11.52
N SER A 298 -23.30 21.29 10.22
CA SER A 298 -22.52 22.32 9.55
C SER A 298 -22.97 23.69 10.05
N ALA A 299 -22.12 24.40 10.78
CA ALA A 299 -22.29 25.82 10.99
C ALA A 299 -22.10 26.52 9.63
N ALA A 300 -23.22 26.71 8.93
CA ALA A 300 -23.29 27.63 7.81
C ALA A 300 -23.81 28.97 8.34
N ASN A 301 -23.11 30.00 7.91
CA ASN A 301 -23.50 31.41 7.84
C ASN A 301 -23.60 32.23 9.14
N GLU A 302 -22.62 33.09 9.28
CA GLU A 302 -22.92 34.51 9.43
C GLU A 302 -21.73 35.32 8.90
N ALA A 303 -21.86 35.78 7.67
CA ALA A 303 -21.10 36.89 7.14
C ALA A 303 -22.12 37.84 6.53
N VAL A 304 -22.36 38.97 7.21
CA VAL A 304 -22.67 40.30 6.62
C VAL A 304 -22.59 41.32 7.76
N GLY A 305 -21.70 42.27 7.57
CA GLY A 305 -21.55 43.43 8.39
C GLY A 305 -20.26 44.14 8.02
#